data_f19289b950b3c0c252ac3be5832ba774
#
_entry.id   f19289b950b3c0c252ac3be5832ba774
#
_cell.length_a   1.000
_cell.length_b   1.000
_cell.length_c   1.000
_cell.angle_alpha   90.00
_cell.angle_beta   90.00
_cell.angle_gamma   90.00
#
_symmetry.space_group_name_H-M   'P 1'
#
loop_
_entity.id
_entity.type
_entity.pdbx_description
1 polymer ?
#
loop_
_entity_poly.entity_id
_entity_poly.type
_entity_poly.pdbx_seq_one_letter_code
_entity_poly.pdbx_strand_id
1 'polypeptide(L)'
;MLLEAVYHRPKLNWCYAYDGHTIHLRIRTKRDDVTAVSAMAGDKYIWDQSMSYVPMHKLAADELFDYWECEIVPEYRRLKYGFLLENGPEKYWMTEYDFLKQPPENPDRLFEYPFINPADVFKTPEWVKDAVFYQIFPERFANGDPSIDPTGALPWGGTPERDNFFGGDLQGVIDHVDHLSKLGVNAIYFTPLFTATTNHKYDTEDYMQIDPQFGNIETLKKLVGICHERGIRVLLDAVFNHSGRTFAPFVDLQKNGENSRYKDWFYIREFPIAVQDGIPTYDTFAFEPLMPKLNTDNAEVKEYLLKAAAYWIEEADIDGWRLDVANEVDHEFWREFRRVVKKLKPDAYILGEIWHESSPWLMGDQFDAVMNYPFTNAVLDFFVDGIGDARNFANAIGKQFSRYPRQANEVAFNLLDSHDTARLLTKCDGNKDKMKLAAQFQFTYTGAPCIYYGDEIGMTGGHDPDCRKCMEWDEAKQDQELFSFYQELIRLRLKYSALRTGNLTFLSAEEGSANLVYTREDAKDKIVVFMNNAAKPQNIEVAVEEDSWEDIRSGEAISARLGALNIKLPAYGCVMLRVV
;
A
#
# COMPACT_ATOMS: atom_id res chain seq x y z
N MET A 1 -10.55 33.97 10.40
CA MET A 1 -10.73 32.70 9.66
C MET A 1 -10.44 32.94 8.18
N LEU A 2 -9.54 32.17 7.56
CA LEU A 2 -9.13 32.31 6.15
C LEU A 2 -10.04 31.43 5.25
N LEU A 3 -11.13 32.00 4.78
CA LEU A 3 -12.17 31.25 4.03
C LEU A 3 -11.64 30.72 2.67
N GLU A 4 -10.65 31.37 2.06
CA GLU A 4 -10.01 30.93 0.82
C GLU A 4 -9.27 29.59 0.97
N ALA A 5 -8.90 29.20 2.18
CA ALA A 5 -8.26 27.92 2.46
C ALA A 5 -9.25 26.79 2.72
N VAL A 6 -10.52 27.13 2.95
CA VAL A 6 -11.58 26.16 3.20
C VAL A 6 -11.96 25.48 1.88
N TYR A 7 -11.94 24.12 1.89
CA TYR A 7 -12.22 23.37 0.69
C TYR A 7 -13.00 22.09 0.99
N HIS A 8 -14.03 21.89 0.19
CA HIS A 8 -14.82 20.67 0.14
C HIS A 8 -15.41 20.50 -1.26
N ARG A 9 -15.74 19.26 -1.64
CA ARG A 9 -16.60 18.94 -2.79
C ARG A 9 -17.42 17.68 -2.50
N PRO A 10 -18.64 17.54 -3.07
CA PRO A 10 -19.54 16.44 -2.76
C PRO A 10 -19.19 15.16 -3.55
N LYS A 11 -17.91 14.78 -3.62
CA LYS A 11 -17.41 13.60 -4.31
C LYS A 11 -15.98 13.25 -3.94
N LEU A 12 -15.49 12.11 -4.46
CA LEU A 12 -14.13 11.57 -4.29
C LEU A 12 -13.84 11.29 -2.82
N ASN A 13 -12.61 11.60 -2.37
CA ASN A 13 -12.16 11.45 -0.99
C ASN A 13 -12.77 12.48 -0.01
N TRP A 14 -13.58 13.44 -0.48
CA TRP A 14 -14.21 14.48 0.33
C TRP A 14 -15.62 14.12 0.79
N CYS A 15 -16.32 13.33 -0.01
CA CYS A 15 -17.68 12.87 0.30
C CYS A 15 -17.90 11.54 -0.43
N TYR A 16 -17.98 10.45 0.33
CA TYR A 16 -18.11 9.10 -0.23
C TYR A 16 -18.84 8.16 0.73
N ALA A 17 -19.46 7.11 0.17
CA ALA A 17 -19.97 6.02 0.98
C ALA A 17 -18.83 5.09 1.37
N TYR A 18 -18.64 4.90 2.69
CA TYR A 18 -17.69 3.93 3.23
C TYR A 18 -18.22 2.50 3.06
N ASP A 19 -19.51 2.33 3.33
CA ASP A 19 -20.26 1.08 3.17
C ASP A 19 -21.68 1.35 2.66
N GLY A 20 -22.58 0.37 2.74
CA GLY A 20 -23.98 0.53 2.31
C GLY A 20 -24.83 1.46 3.19
N HIS A 21 -24.27 2.02 4.25
CA HIS A 21 -25.01 2.78 5.26
C HIS A 21 -24.33 4.08 5.70
N THR A 22 -23.00 4.15 5.63
CA THR A 22 -22.18 5.21 6.20
C THR A 22 -21.61 6.12 5.13
N ILE A 23 -21.76 7.43 5.29
CA ILE A 23 -21.14 8.47 4.45
C ILE A 23 -20.03 9.14 5.27
N HIS A 24 -18.84 9.24 4.68
CA HIS A 24 -17.74 10.05 5.21
C HIS A 24 -17.78 11.43 4.57
N LEU A 25 -17.72 12.46 5.41
CA LEU A 25 -17.58 13.85 4.97
C LEU A 25 -16.24 14.39 5.46
N ARG A 26 -15.48 15.00 4.53
CA ARG A 26 -14.22 15.67 4.81
C ARG A 26 -14.25 17.12 4.40
N ILE A 27 -13.60 18.00 5.16
CA ILE A 27 -13.38 19.40 4.81
C ILE A 27 -11.96 19.79 5.21
N ARG A 28 -11.34 20.66 4.42
CA ARG A 28 -10.03 21.23 4.67
C ARG A 28 -10.17 22.67 5.12
N THR A 29 -9.38 23.07 6.12
CA THR A 29 -9.24 24.45 6.58
C THR A 29 -7.77 24.85 6.59
N LYS A 30 -7.44 26.15 6.72
CA LYS A 30 -6.08 26.54 7.01
C LYS A 30 -5.64 25.95 8.35
N ARG A 31 -4.38 25.55 8.45
CA ARG A 31 -3.80 24.97 9.66
C ARG A 31 -3.96 25.93 10.84
N ASP A 32 -4.45 25.38 11.95
CA ASP A 32 -4.61 26.07 13.24
C ASP A 32 -5.48 27.36 13.20
N ASP A 33 -6.32 27.53 12.16
CA ASP A 33 -7.18 28.71 11.95
C ASP A 33 -8.66 28.45 12.37
N VAL A 34 -9.05 27.19 12.53
CA VAL A 34 -10.40 26.79 12.92
C VAL A 34 -10.32 25.90 14.15
N THR A 35 -11.10 26.24 15.18
CA THR A 35 -11.07 25.50 16.45
C THR A 35 -12.06 24.35 16.51
N ALA A 36 -13.16 24.44 15.74
CA ALA A 36 -14.18 23.38 15.64
C ALA A 36 -14.86 23.42 14.27
N VAL A 37 -15.22 22.23 13.79
CA VAL A 37 -16.04 22.05 12.59
C VAL A 37 -17.16 21.09 12.93
N SER A 38 -18.37 21.38 12.43
CA SER A 38 -19.52 20.47 12.51
C SER A 38 -20.19 20.35 11.13
N ALA A 39 -20.57 19.16 10.75
CA ALA A 39 -21.44 18.95 9.60
C ALA A 39 -22.90 19.23 10.03
N MET A 40 -23.56 20.16 9.38
CA MET A 40 -25.00 20.35 9.47
C MET A 40 -25.66 19.40 8.45
N ALA A 41 -26.36 18.39 8.91
CA ALA A 41 -26.76 17.25 8.10
C ALA A 41 -28.21 16.81 8.38
N GLY A 42 -28.95 16.39 7.32
CA GLY A 42 -30.31 15.89 7.42
C GLY A 42 -30.83 15.31 6.10
N ASP A 43 -32.04 14.79 6.13
CA ASP A 43 -32.72 14.31 4.90
C ASP A 43 -33.40 15.49 4.17
N LYS A 44 -33.22 15.56 2.85
CA LYS A 44 -33.72 16.67 2.03
C LYS A 44 -35.23 16.84 2.03
N TYR A 45 -35.99 15.78 2.26
CA TYR A 45 -37.44 15.80 2.21
C TYR A 45 -38.13 16.06 3.56
N ILE A 46 -37.37 15.90 4.66
CA ILE A 46 -37.82 16.11 6.03
C ILE A 46 -36.79 16.94 6.82
N TRP A 47 -36.19 17.95 6.17
CA TRP A 47 -35.06 18.73 6.69
C TRP A 47 -35.32 19.26 8.10
N ASP A 48 -36.42 19.94 8.33
CA ASP A 48 -36.74 20.58 9.61
C ASP A 48 -36.87 19.59 10.79
N GLN A 49 -37.08 18.30 10.48
CA GLN A 49 -37.27 17.24 11.47
C GLN A 49 -36.00 16.41 11.68
N SER A 50 -35.12 16.35 10.68
CA SER A 50 -33.95 15.48 10.66
C SER A 50 -32.60 16.20 10.80
N MET A 51 -32.59 17.52 10.61
CA MET A 51 -31.34 18.28 10.66
C MET A 51 -30.71 18.26 12.05
N SER A 52 -29.43 17.95 12.09
CA SER A 52 -28.60 17.99 13.28
C SER A 52 -27.18 18.44 12.95
N TYR A 53 -26.43 18.86 13.98
CA TYR A 53 -25.02 19.15 13.87
C TYR A 53 -24.22 17.94 14.35
N VAL A 54 -23.37 17.39 13.47
CA VAL A 54 -22.46 16.28 13.76
C VAL A 54 -21.04 16.86 13.91
N PRO A 55 -20.44 16.81 15.10
CA PRO A 55 -19.07 17.28 15.30
C PRO A 55 -18.09 16.51 14.40
N MET A 56 -17.12 17.24 13.84
CA MET A 56 -16.04 16.65 13.05
C MET A 56 -14.76 16.60 13.89
N HIS A 57 -14.01 15.52 13.76
CA HIS A 57 -12.69 15.39 14.36
C HIS A 57 -11.59 15.78 13.36
N LYS A 58 -10.45 16.24 13.87
CA LYS A 58 -9.27 16.50 13.05
C LYS A 58 -8.66 15.15 12.65
N LEU A 59 -8.86 14.76 11.40
CA LEU A 59 -8.33 13.51 10.82
C LEU A 59 -6.81 13.57 10.67
N ALA A 60 -6.30 14.69 10.17
CA ALA A 60 -4.90 14.88 9.85
C ALA A 60 -4.57 16.37 9.72
N ALA A 61 -3.27 16.68 9.65
CA ALA A 61 -2.77 17.99 9.26
C ALA A 61 -1.56 17.84 8.34
N ASP A 62 -1.33 18.84 7.48
CA ASP A 62 -0.08 19.00 6.74
C ASP A 62 0.55 20.37 7.04
N GLU A 63 1.52 20.82 6.27
CA GLU A 63 2.23 22.10 6.49
C GLU A 63 1.30 23.31 6.45
N LEU A 64 0.21 23.24 5.68
CA LEU A 64 -0.64 24.38 5.35
C LEU A 64 -2.08 24.21 5.87
N PHE A 65 -2.55 22.96 6.04
CA PHE A 65 -3.96 22.68 6.22
C PHE A 65 -4.24 21.70 7.35
N ASP A 66 -5.42 21.85 7.96
CA ASP A 66 -6.08 20.85 8.77
C ASP A 66 -7.16 20.16 7.95
N TYR A 67 -7.31 18.85 8.13
CA TYR A 67 -8.32 18.01 7.51
C TYR A 67 -9.26 17.48 8.60
N TRP A 68 -10.54 17.71 8.40
CA TRP A 68 -11.60 17.31 9.34
C TRP A 68 -12.46 16.25 8.70
N GLU A 69 -12.93 15.28 9.50
CA GLU A 69 -13.78 14.19 9.04
C GLU A 69 -14.89 13.92 10.06
N CYS A 70 -16.07 13.51 9.56
CA CYS A 70 -17.09 12.82 10.35
C CYS A 70 -17.72 11.71 9.52
N GLU A 71 -18.32 10.76 10.25
CA GLU A 71 -19.09 9.65 9.72
C GLU A 71 -20.56 9.91 10.01
N ILE A 72 -21.43 9.75 9.02
CA ILE A 72 -22.86 9.94 9.15
C ILE A 72 -23.58 8.70 8.60
N VAL A 73 -24.50 8.17 9.39
CA VAL A 73 -25.40 7.08 9.00
C VAL A 73 -26.78 7.67 8.73
N PRO A 74 -27.10 8.06 7.49
CA PRO A 74 -28.39 8.65 7.16
C PRO A 74 -29.50 7.57 7.16
N GLU A 75 -30.65 7.88 7.80
CA GLU A 75 -31.76 6.95 7.92
C GLU A 75 -32.28 6.44 6.55
N TYR A 76 -32.30 7.31 5.53
CA TYR A 76 -32.84 7.01 4.20
C TYR A 76 -31.76 6.91 3.12
N ARG A 77 -30.49 6.62 3.47
CA ARG A 77 -29.36 6.47 2.53
C ARG A 77 -29.08 7.68 1.64
N ARG A 78 -29.54 8.85 2.01
CA ARG A 78 -29.31 10.12 1.31
C ARG A 78 -29.05 11.21 2.32
N LEU A 79 -28.29 12.23 1.94
CA LEU A 79 -27.86 13.28 2.85
C LEU A 79 -27.88 14.64 2.16
N LYS A 80 -28.49 15.62 2.81
CA LYS A 80 -28.32 17.04 2.55
C LYS A 80 -27.41 17.59 3.65
N TYR A 81 -26.40 18.40 3.32
CA TYR A 81 -25.45 18.84 4.33
C TYR A 81 -24.72 20.14 3.99
N GLY A 82 -24.17 20.78 4.99
CA GLY A 82 -23.26 21.92 4.95
C GLY A 82 -22.30 21.84 6.11
N PHE A 83 -21.47 22.86 6.31
CA PHE A 83 -20.49 22.87 7.40
C PHE A 83 -20.60 24.15 8.21
N LEU A 84 -20.57 24.01 9.54
CA LEU A 84 -20.34 25.09 10.47
C LEU A 84 -18.86 25.12 10.85
N LEU A 85 -18.20 26.25 10.61
CA LEU A 85 -16.80 26.53 10.97
C LEU A 85 -16.79 27.53 12.13
N GLU A 86 -16.02 27.23 13.19
CA GLU A 86 -15.95 28.05 14.38
C GLU A 86 -14.52 28.38 14.78
N ASN A 87 -14.29 29.67 15.14
CA ASN A 87 -13.08 30.13 15.80
C ASN A 87 -13.45 31.18 16.85
N GLY A 88 -13.64 30.75 18.12
CA GLY A 88 -14.16 31.59 19.18
C GLY A 88 -15.54 32.18 18.83
N PRO A 89 -15.70 33.50 18.77
CA PRO A 89 -16.97 34.13 18.42
C PRO A 89 -17.25 34.14 16.90
N GLU A 90 -16.26 33.90 16.09
CA GLU A 90 -16.40 33.92 14.65
C GLU A 90 -16.97 32.60 14.13
N LYS A 91 -18.10 32.67 13.40
CA LYS A 91 -18.80 31.52 12.83
C LYS A 91 -19.14 31.77 11.39
N TYR A 92 -18.95 30.71 10.57
CA TYR A 92 -19.40 30.68 9.18
C TYR A 92 -20.06 29.35 8.86
N TRP A 93 -21.15 29.42 8.09
CA TRP A 93 -21.79 28.26 7.47
C TRP A 93 -21.37 28.16 6.01
N MET A 94 -20.67 27.09 5.65
CA MET A 94 -20.33 26.79 4.26
C MET A 94 -21.47 26.01 3.63
N THR A 95 -22.01 26.56 2.56
CA THR A 95 -22.98 25.91 1.66
C THR A 95 -22.29 25.52 0.35
N GLU A 96 -23.02 24.95 -0.61
CA GLU A 96 -22.49 24.67 -1.94
C GLU A 96 -22.08 25.94 -2.69
N TYR A 97 -22.68 27.08 -2.37
CA TYR A 97 -22.53 28.33 -3.11
C TYR A 97 -21.79 29.42 -2.37
N ASP A 98 -21.93 29.48 -1.04
CA ASP A 98 -21.52 30.64 -0.25
C ASP A 98 -20.99 30.27 1.15
N PHE A 99 -20.30 31.27 1.77
CA PHE A 99 -20.06 31.33 3.21
C PHE A 99 -20.99 32.35 3.84
N LEU A 100 -21.82 31.92 4.79
CA LEU A 100 -22.83 32.71 5.46
C LEU A 100 -22.45 32.99 6.92
N LYS A 101 -22.84 34.13 7.46
CA LYS A 101 -22.68 34.49 8.90
C LYS A 101 -23.84 34.04 9.77
N GLN A 102 -24.88 33.49 9.18
CA GLN A 102 -26.06 32.94 9.84
C GLN A 102 -26.38 31.58 9.23
N PRO A 103 -27.08 30.70 9.97
CA PRO A 103 -27.54 29.44 9.41
C PRO A 103 -28.32 29.66 8.10
N PRO A 104 -28.12 28.80 7.08
CA PRO A 104 -28.87 28.90 5.85
C PRO A 104 -30.36 28.63 6.10
N GLU A 105 -31.22 29.55 5.67
CA GLU A 105 -32.68 29.41 5.78
C GLU A 105 -33.24 28.44 4.75
N ASN A 106 -32.57 28.33 3.57
CA ASN A 106 -32.99 27.46 2.49
C ASN A 106 -32.04 26.26 2.35
N PRO A 107 -32.50 25.02 2.67
CA PRO A 107 -31.70 23.81 2.52
C PRO A 107 -31.32 23.47 1.07
N ASP A 108 -31.97 24.05 0.06
CA ASP A 108 -31.65 23.80 -1.36
C ASP A 108 -30.24 24.34 -1.72
N ARG A 109 -29.70 25.24 -0.92
CA ARG A 109 -28.33 25.78 -1.11
C ARG A 109 -27.23 24.88 -0.54
N LEU A 110 -27.58 23.80 0.12
CA LEU A 110 -26.63 22.89 0.75
C LEU A 110 -26.11 21.83 -0.23
N PHE A 111 -24.98 21.25 0.07
CA PHE A 111 -24.45 20.08 -0.64
C PHE A 111 -25.41 18.89 -0.53
N GLU A 112 -25.30 17.96 -1.47
CA GLU A 112 -26.11 16.77 -1.46
C GLU A 112 -25.31 15.51 -1.77
N TYR A 113 -25.51 14.45 -0.98
CA TYR A 113 -25.22 13.08 -1.35
C TYR A 113 -26.56 12.42 -1.74
N PRO A 114 -26.81 12.22 -3.04
CA PRO A 114 -28.14 11.90 -3.53
C PRO A 114 -28.73 10.59 -3.00
N PHE A 115 -27.92 9.51 -3.00
CA PHE A 115 -28.31 8.20 -2.51
C PHE A 115 -27.11 7.25 -2.44
N ILE A 116 -27.02 6.40 -1.40
CA ILE A 116 -26.02 5.33 -1.31
C ILE A 116 -26.50 4.14 -2.16
N ASN A 117 -25.98 4.04 -3.38
CA ASN A 117 -26.17 2.87 -4.22
C ASN A 117 -25.10 1.83 -3.87
N PRO A 118 -25.47 0.59 -3.50
CA PRO A 118 -24.48 -0.44 -3.13
C PRO A 118 -23.48 -0.78 -4.25
N ALA A 119 -23.83 -0.50 -5.50
CA ALA A 119 -22.94 -0.69 -6.65
C ALA A 119 -21.82 0.36 -6.74
N ASP A 120 -22.04 1.54 -6.15
CA ASP A 120 -21.09 2.66 -6.19
C ASP A 120 -20.15 2.68 -4.97
N VAL A 121 -20.37 1.78 -3.98
CA VAL A 121 -19.51 1.67 -2.80
C VAL A 121 -18.19 1.05 -3.20
N PHE A 122 -17.10 1.73 -2.86
CA PHE A 122 -15.76 1.19 -3.04
C PHE A 122 -15.54 0.01 -2.08
N LYS A 123 -15.51 -1.20 -2.61
CA LYS A 123 -15.31 -2.43 -1.85
C LYS A 123 -13.90 -2.92 -2.04
N THR A 124 -13.18 -3.04 -0.94
CA THR A 124 -11.85 -3.65 -0.86
C THR A 124 -11.95 -5.04 -0.21
N PRO A 125 -11.03 -5.98 -0.49
CA PRO A 125 -11.02 -7.28 0.16
C PRO A 125 -10.75 -7.16 1.67
N GLU A 126 -11.66 -7.66 2.50
CA GLU A 126 -11.55 -7.56 3.96
C GLU A 126 -10.29 -8.25 4.51
N TRP A 127 -9.88 -9.39 3.91
CA TRP A 127 -8.71 -10.12 4.35
C TRP A 127 -7.40 -9.31 4.29
N VAL A 128 -7.33 -8.30 3.39
CA VAL A 128 -6.13 -7.46 3.25
C VAL A 128 -5.92 -6.56 4.47
N LYS A 129 -6.98 -6.18 5.16
CA LYS A 129 -6.88 -5.40 6.41
C LYS A 129 -6.08 -6.15 7.49
N ASP A 130 -6.13 -7.49 7.45
CA ASP A 130 -5.40 -8.37 8.36
C ASP A 130 -4.11 -8.94 7.74
N ALA A 131 -3.78 -8.55 6.50
CA ALA A 131 -2.63 -9.11 5.80
C ALA A 131 -1.30 -8.56 6.33
N VAL A 132 -0.32 -9.45 6.36
CA VAL A 132 1.11 -9.16 6.41
C VAL A 132 1.74 -9.88 5.22
N PHE A 133 2.18 -9.10 4.26
CA PHE A 133 2.75 -9.61 3.01
C PHE A 133 4.23 -9.96 3.17
N TYR A 134 4.66 -10.93 2.35
CA TYR A 134 6.05 -11.27 2.16
C TYR A 134 6.33 -11.31 0.66
N GLN A 135 7.25 -10.49 0.18
CA GLN A 135 7.62 -10.45 -1.23
C GLN A 135 8.70 -11.47 -1.54
N ILE A 136 8.47 -12.30 -2.56
CA ILE A 136 9.41 -13.31 -3.02
C ILE A 136 9.90 -12.98 -4.43
N PHE A 137 11.21 -13.00 -4.63
CA PHE A 137 11.87 -13.05 -5.93
C PHE A 137 12.26 -14.51 -6.18
N PRO A 138 11.49 -15.29 -6.99
CA PRO A 138 11.59 -16.76 -7.02
C PRO A 138 12.98 -17.26 -7.35
N GLU A 139 13.63 -16.67 -8.36
CA GLU A 139 14.96 -17.06 -8.84
C GLU A 139 16.05 -16.93 -7.74
N ARG A 140 15.78 -16.16 -6.67
CA ARG A 140 16.73 -15.89 -5.56
C ARG A 140 16.24 -16.41 -4.20
N PHE A 141 15.09 -17.06 -4.15
CA PHE A 141 14.51 -17.49 -2.86
C PHE A 141 15.02 -18.86 -2.43
N ALA A 142 14.82 -19.90 -3.26
CA ALA A 142 15.33 -21.25 -3.00
C ALA A 142 15.31 -22.10 -4.27
N ASN A 143 16.34 -22.93 -4.48
CA ASN A 143 16.40 -23.93 -5.54
C ASN A 143 15.90 -25.28 -4.98
N GLY A 144 14.71 -25.70 -5.38
CA GLY A 144 14.07 -26.94 -4.94
C GLY A 144 14.18 -28.07 -5.94
N ASP A 145 14.34 -27.79 -7.25
CA ASP A 145 14.47 -28.78 -8.32
C ASP A 145 15.63 -28.43 -9.25
N PRO A 146 16.87 -28.80 -8.92
CA PRO A 146 18.03 -28.54 -9.78
C PRO A 146 17.96 -29.13 -11.19
N SER A 147 17.00 -30.02 -11.47
CA SER A 147 16.83 -30.62 -12.81
C SER A 147 16.25 -29.65 -13.84
N ILE A 148 15.62 -28.54 -13.37
CA ILE A 148 15.06 -27.48 -14.22
C ILE A 148 15.91 -26.21 -14.24
N ASP A 149 17.10 -26.22 -13.61
CA ASP A 149 18.01 -25.09 -13.62
C ASP A 149 18.31 -24.60 -15.03
N PRO A 150 18.33 -23.29 -15.27
CA PRO A 150 18.77 -22.76 -16.54
C PRO A 150 20.24 -23.11 -16.83
N THR A 151 20.55 -23.29 -18.10
CA THR A 151 21.94 -23.58 -18.51
C THR A 151 22.87 -22.48 -18.04
N GLY A 152 23.89 -22.83 -17.26
CA GLY A 152 24.88 -21.90 -16.74
C GLY A 152 24.47 -21.27 -15.42
N ALA A 153 23.48 -21.81 -14.72
CA ALA A 153 23.17 -21.42 -13.36
C ALA A 153 24.41 -21.50 -12.45
N LEU A 154 24.60 -20.48 -11.64
CA LEU A 154 25.72 -20.37 -10.73
C LEU A 154 25.40 -21.07 -9.39
N PRO A 155 26.43 -21.46 -8.61
CA PRO A 155 26.20 -21.97 -7.27
C PRO A 155 25.42 -20.99 -6.39
N TRP A 156 24.48 -21.51 -5.60
CA TRP A 156 23.65 -20.73 -4.67
C TRP A 156 24.48 -19.82 -3.76
N GLY A 157 24.06 -18.57 -3.60
CA GLY A 157 24.73 -17.59 -2.75
C GLY A 157 25.89 -16.84 -3.42
N GLY A 158 26.08 -17.01 -4.74
CA GLY A 158 27.03 -16.21 -5.51
C GLY A 158 26.66 -14.73 -5.58
N THR A 159 27.55 -13.92 -6.17
CA THR A 159 27.29 -12.48 -6.38
C THR A 159 26.20 -12.30 -7.43
N PRO A 160 25.11 -11.56 -7.14
CA PRO A 160 24.07 -11.31 -8.12
C PRO A 160 24.55 -10.33 -9.19
N GLU A 161 24.24 -10.66 -10.44
CA GLU A 161 24.42 -9.81 -11.62
C GLU A 161 23.08 -9.71 -12.35
N ARG A 162 22.96 -8.79 -13.30
CA ARG A 162 21.69 -8.55 -14.00
C ARG A 162 21.21 -9.72 -14.84
N ASP A 163 22.14 -10.53 -15.33
CA ASP A 163 21.92 -11.60 -16.31
C ASP A 163 22.31 -13.00 -15.81
N ASN A 164 22.72 -13.14 -14.55
CA ASN A 164 23.05 -14.46 -14.00
C ASN A 164 21.84 -15.11 -13.32
N PHE A 165 21.92 -16.45 -13.18
CA PHE A 165 20.89 -17.29 -12.60
C PHE A 165 21.47 -18.15 -11.48
N PHE A 166 20.63 -18.47 -10.48
CA PHE A 166 20.98 -19.36 -9.37
C PHE A 166 20.00 -20.55 -9.22
N GLY A 167 18.96 -20.61 -10.07
CA GLY A 167 18.07 -21.74 -10.14
C GLY A 167 16.97 -21.78 -9.08
N GLY A 168 16.65 -20.65 -8.44
CA GLY A 168 15.49 -20.60 -7.55
C GLY A 168 14.19 -20.86 -8.31
N ASP A 169 13.24 -21.59 -7.69
CA ASP A 169 12.04 -22.11 -8.32
C ASP A 169 10.84 -22.23 -7.37
N LEU A 170 9.66 -22.61 -7.88
CA LEU A 170 8.44 -22.78 -7.08
C LEU A 170 8.51 -23.98 -6.14
N GLN A 171 9.27 -25.05 -6.48
CA GLN A 171 9.47 -26.16 -5.55
C GLN A 171 10.30 -25.72 -4.35
N GLY A 172 11.31 -24.87 -4.55
CA GLY A 172 12.07 -24.27 -3.46
C GLY A 172 11.20 -23.41 -2.53
N VAL A 173 10.22 -22.68 -3.08
CA VAL A 173 9.24 -21.98 -2.25
C VAL A 173 8.37 -22.96 -1.47
N ILE A 174 7.90 -24.04 -2.11
CA ILE A 174 7.11 -25.10 -1.44
C ILE A 174 7.90 -25.69 -0.26
N ASP A 175 9.17 -26.00 -0.45
CA ASP A 175 10.03 -26.61 0.56
C ASP A 175 10.27 -25.67 1.76
N HIS A 176 10.06 -24.35 1.58
CA HIS A 176 10.28 -23.34 2.62
C HIS A 176 8.99 -22.62 3.09
N VAL A 177 7.80 -23.12 2.75
CA VAL A 177 6.53 -22.53 3.25
C VAL A 177 6.46 -22.55 4.78
N ASP A 178 7.11 -23.50 5.44
CA ASP A 178 7.19 -23.56 6.89
C ASP A 178 7.94 -22.37 7.51
N HIS A 179 8.93 -21.79 6.81
CA HIS A 179 9.59 -20.55 7.22
C HIS A 179 8.58 -19.38 7.23
N LEU A 180 7.76 -19.25 6.19
CA LEU A 180 6.73 -18.22 6.08
C LEU A 180 5.68 -18.35 7.18
N SER A 181 5.22 -19.58 7.42
CA SER A 181 4.26 -19.89 8.50
C SER A 181 4.86 -19.60 9.88
N LYS A 182 6.13 -19.95 10.11
CA LYS A 182 6.86 -19.70 11.36
C LYS A 182 7.06 -18.20 11.59
N LEU A 183 7.36 -17.43 10.53
CA LEU A 183 7.45 -15.98 10.60
C LEU A 183 6.09 -15.35 10.95
N GLY A 184 5.00 -15.96 10.48
CA GLY A 184 3.63 -15.54 10.79
C GLY A 184 2.98 -14.69 9.69
N VAL A 185 3.60 -14.58 8.51
CA VAL A 185 3.00 -13.89 7.36
C VAL A 185 1.81 -14.69 6.82
N ASN A 186 0.81 -14.00 6.30
CA ASN A 186 -0.43 -14.60 5.80
C ASN A 186 -0.78 -14.21 4.37
N ALA A 187 0.15 -13.55 3.68
CA ALA A 187 0.06 -13.28 2.25
C ALA A 187 1.47 -13.25 1.63
N ILE A 188 1.60 -13.76 0.41
CA ILE A 188 2.83 -13.67 -0.39
C ILE A 188 2.55 -12.96 -1.71
N TYR A 189 3.55 -12.23 -2.18
CA TYR A 189 3.57 -11.60 -3.49
C TYR A 189 4.82 -12.06 -4.23
N PHE A 190 4.64 -12.64 -5.42
CA PHE A 190 5.72 -13.02 -6.32
C PHE A 190 6.03 -11.93 -7.31
N THR A 191 7.32 -11.68 -7.60
CA THR A 191 7.71 -11.06 -8.86
C THR A 191 7.34 -11.99 -10.03
N PRO A 192 7.37 -11.55 -11.31
CA PRO A 192 6.77 -12.32 -12.40
C PRO A 192 7.22 -13.78 -12.47
N LEU A 193 6.27 -14.68 -12.80
CA LEU A 193 6.49 -16.12 -12.93
C LEU A 193 6.43 -16.62 -14.37
N PHE A 194 6.02 -15.78 -15.32
CA PHE A 194 5.72 -16.20 -16.69
C PHE A 194 6.99 -16.31 -17.53
N THR A 195 6.89 -17.09 -18.62
CA THR A 195 8.00 -17.33 -19.53
C THR A 195 8.65 -16.03 -19.99
N ALA A 196 9.95 -15.90 -19.80
CA ALA A 196 10.75 -14.73 -20.16
C ALA A 196 12.24 -15.09 -20.29
N THR A 197 13.04 -14.19 -20.89
CA THR A 197 14.47 -14.45 -21.09
C THR A 197 15.33 -14.09 -19.89
N THR A 198 14.91 -13.12 -19.08
CA THR A 198 15.67 -12.62 -17.93
C THR A 198 15.39 -13.40 -16.65
N ASN A 199 16.24 -13.21 -15.64
CA ASN A 199 16.03 -13.78 -14.29
C ASN A 199 14.86 -13.14 -13.54
N HIS A 200 14.52 -11.89 -13.83
CA HIS A 200 13.44 -11.14 -13.20
C HIS A 200 12.07 -11.30 -13.86
N LYS A 201 12.02 -11.81 -15.11
CA LYS A 201 10.81 -12.14 -15.88
C LYS A 201 9.90 -10.95 -16.26
N TYR A 202 10.33 -9.71 -16.11
CA TYR A 202 9.55 -8.55 -16.56
C TYR A 202 9.49 -8.42 -18.09
N ASP A 203 10.35 -9.12 -18.84
CA ASP A 203 10.31 -9.26 -20.30
C ASP A 203 9.45 -10.47 -20.75
N THR A 204 8.18 -10.48 -20.39
CA THR A 204 7.27 -11.61 -20.60
C THR A 204 7.13 -12.02 -22.05
N GLU A 205 7.37 -13.32 -22.35
CA GLU A 205 7.20 -13.93 -23.67
C GLU A 205 5.83 -14.61 -23.85
N ASP A 206 5.31 -15.23 -22.78
CA ASP A 206 4.02 -15.91 -22.79
C ASP A 206 3.32 -15.70 -21.44
N TYR A 207 2.18 -15.00 -21.46
CA TYR A 207 1.40 -14.67 -20.28
C TYR A 207 0.55 -15.84 -19.76
N MET A 208 0.50 -16.96 -20.51
CA MET A 208 -0.32 -18.13 -20.19
C MET A 208 0.51 -19.34 -19.73
N GLN A 209 1.83 -19.16 -19.60
CA GLN A 209 2.75 -20.23 -19.24
C GLN A 209 3.70 -19.81 -18.12
N ILE A 210 3.81 -20.66 -17.09
CA ILE A 210 4.88 -20.54 -16.09
C ILE A 210 6.22 -20.79 -16.78
N ASP A 211 7.23 -19.98 -16.43
CA ASP A 211 8.58 -20.20 -16.94
C ASP A 211 9.08 -21.61 -16.56
N PRO A 212 9.57 -22.42 -17.52
CA PRO A 212 10.01 -23.79 -17.24
C PRO A 212 11.08 -23.90 -16.13
N GLN A 213 11.89 -22.87 -15.92
CA GLN A 213 12.87 -22.84 -14.83
C GLN A 213 12.25 -22.60 -13.45
N PHE A 214 10.98 -22.21 -13.37
CA PHE A 214 10.22 -22.13 -12.13
C PHE A 214 9.32 -23.34 -11.90
N GLY A 215 9.16 -24.20 -12.90
CA GLY A 215 8.27 -25.36 -12.90
C GLY A 215 7.16 -25.25 -13.92
N ASN A 216 5.93 -25.55 -13.50
CA ASN A 216 4.77 -25.54 -14.39
C ASN A 216 3.49 -25.18 -13.61
N ILE A 217 2.34 -25.21 -14.32
CA ILE A 217 1.05 -24.89 -13.72
C ILE A 217 0.68 -25.81 -12.54
N GLU A 218 1.05 -27.10 -12.58
CA GLU A 218 0.76 -28.06 -11.51
C GLU A 218 1.60 -27.75 -10.26
N THR A 219 2.86 -27.28 -10.45
CA THR A 219 3.71 -26.82 -9.36
C THR A 219 3.10 -25.58 -8.69
N LEU A 220 2.61 -24.62 -9.49
CA LEU A 220 1.94 -23.43 -8.94
C LEU A 220 0.65 -23.79 -8.21
N LYS A 221 -0.21 -24.66 -8.78
CA LYS A 221 -1.43 -25.14 -8.10
C LYS A 221 -1.12 -25.80 -6.77
N LYS A 222 -0.07 -26.63 -6.73
CA LYS A 222 0.40 -27.29 -5.51
C LYS A 222 0.84 -26.24 -4.47
N LEU A 223 1.63 -25.25 -4.87
CA LEU A 223 2.10 -24.17 -3.99
C LEU A 223 0.93 -23.38 -3.41
N VAL A 224 0.00 -22.92 -4.27
CA VAL A 224 -1.19 -22.17 -3.84
C VAL A 224 -2.04 -22.99 -2.87
N GLY A 225 -2.28 -24.28 -3.18
CA GLY A 225 -3.01 -25.18 -2.28
C GLY A 225 -2.35 -25.29 -0.90
N ILE A 226 -1.03 -25.50 -0.84
CA ILE A 226 -0.26 -25.55 0.41
C ILE A 226 -0.33 -24.22 1.17
N CYS A 227 -0.23 -23.11 0.48
CA CYS A 227 -0.37 -21.77 1.07
C CYS A 227 -1.77 -21.58 1.69
N HIS A 228 -2.83 -21.93 0.95
CA HIS A 228 -4.20 -21.81 1.42
C HIS A 228 -4.48 -22.69 2.65
N GLU A 229 -3.95 -23.92 2.68
CA GLU A 229 -4.05 -24.81 3.86
C GLU A 229 -3.41 -24.19 5.12
N ARG A 230 -2.45 -23.29 4.94
CA ARG A 230 -1.78 -22.55 6.02
C ARG A 230 -2.34 -21.15 6.27
N GLY A 231 -3.41 -20.77 5.56
CA GLY A 231 -4.01 -19.44 5.65
C GLY A 231 -3.18 -18.33 5.00
N ILE A 232 -2.30 -18.68 4.05
CA ILE A 232 -1.45 -17.75 3.30
C ILE A 232 -2.09 -17.50 1.93
N ARG A 233 -2.36 -16.23 1.60
CA ARG A 233 -2.86 -15.77 0.30
C ARG A 233 -1.71 -15.59 -0.69
N VAL A 234 -1.99 -15.73 -1.99
CA VAL A 234 -0.97 -15.70 -3.05
C VAL A 234 -1.32 -14.67 -4.12
N LEU A 235 -0.42 -13.70 -4.35
CA LEU A 235 -0.50 -12.73 -5.44
C LEU A 235 0.55 -13.00 -6.50
N LEU A 236 0.16 -12.85 -7.77
CA LEU A 236 1.09 -12.86 -8.90
C LEU A 236 1.31 -11.44 -9.44
N ASP A 237 2.39 -11.28 -10.19
CA ASP A 237 2.73 -10.04 -10.90
C ASP A 237 2.24 -10.09 -12.35
N ALA A 238 1.54 -9.03 -12.77
CA ALA A 238 1.03 -8.85 -14.11
C ALA A 238 1.77 -7.72 -14.84
N VAL A 239 2.60 -8.08 -15.82
CA VAL A 239 3.36 -7.15 -16.65
C VAL A 239 2.56 -6.81 -17.89
N PHE A 240 1.58 -5.90 -17.78
CA PHE A 240 0.64 -5.56 -18.87
C PHE A 240 0.97 -4.26 -19.58
N ASN A 241 1.90 -3.47 -19.07
CA ASN A 241 2.41 -2.28 -19.72
C ASN A 241 3.24 -2.59 -20.98
N HIS A 242 4.01 -3.68 -20.95
CA HIS A 242 4.93 -4.09 -22.00
C HIS A 242 5.04 -5.60 -22.06
N SER A 243 5.57 -6.12 -23.15
CA SER A 243 5.94 -7.54 -23.29
C SER A 243 7.46 -7.69 -23.38
N GLY A 244 7.94 -8.91 -23.45
CA GLY A 244 9.30 -9.20 -23.90
C GLY A 244 9.45 -8.99 -25.40
N ARG A 245 10.67 -8.70 -25.85
CA ARG A 245 11.01 -8.60 -27.28
C ARG A 245 10.82 -9.91 -28.02
N THR A 246 10.83 -11.01 -27.31
CA THR A 246 10.64 -12.39 -27.80
C THR A 246 9.17 -12.83 -27.77
N PHE A 247 8.26 -12.02 -27.29
CA PHE A 247 6.81 -12.24 -27.39
C PHE A 247 6.38 -12.45 -28.84
N ALA A 248 5.67 -13.54 -29.12
CA ALA A 248 5.39 -14.00 -30.51
C ALA A 248 4.80 -12.92 -31.42
N PRO A 249 3.84 -12.07 -31.01
CA PRO A 249 3.34 -10.93 -31.79
C PRO A 249 4.44 -9.93 -32.14
N PHE A 250 5.38 -9.65 -31.22
CA PHE A 250 6.47 -8.71 -31.50
C PHE A 250 7.53 -9.31 -32.41
N VAL A 251 7.79 -10.61 -32.28
CA VAL A 251 8.68 -11.36 -33.23
C VAL A 251 8.09 -11.33 -34.63
N ASP A 252 6.79 -11.51 -34.80
CA ASP A 252 6.13 -11.37 -36.11
C ASP A 252 6.30 -9.94 -36.66
N LEU A 253 6.10 -8.93 -35.81
CA LEU A 253 6.29 -7.53 -36.16
C LEU A 253 7.74 -7.22 -36.62
N GLN A 254 8.74 -7.77 -35.93
CA GLN A 254 10.16 -7.63 -36.33
C GLN A 254 10.46 -8.25 -37.71
N LYS A 255 9.79 -9.35 -38.04
CA LYS A 255 10.00 -10.06 -39.33
C LYS A 255 9.25 -9.42 -40.49
N ASN A 256 7.99 -9.02 -40.26
CA ASN A 256 7.06 -8.62 -41.31
C ASN A 256 6.88 -7.09 -41.40
N GLY A 257 7.42 -6.33 -40.45
CA GLY A 257 7.36 -4.85 -40.41
C GLY A 257 5.92 -4.36 -40.55
N GLU A 258 5.68 -3.42 -41.48
CA GLU A 258 4.36 -2.82 -41.72
C GLU A 258 3.29 -3.84 -42.14
N ASN A 259 3.69 -5.04 -42.65
CA ASN A 259 2.78 -6.09 -43.06
C ASN A 259 2.40 -7.05 -41.92
N SER A 260 2.92 -6.86 -40.72
CA SER A 260 2.53 -7.66 -39.58
C SER A 260 1.07 -7.37 -39.19
N ARG A 261 0.30 -8.42 -38.89
CA ARG A 261 -1.05 -8.27 -38.33
C ARG A 261 -1.04 -7.67 -36.92
N TYR A 262 0.09 -7.71 -36.24
CA TYR A 262 0.28 -7.25 -34.86
C TYR A 262 0.82 -5.83 -34.76
N LYS A 263 0.94 -5.08 -35.88
CA LYS A 263 1.53 -3.74 -35.88
C LYS A 263 0.84 -2.80 -34.90
N ASP A 264 -0.51 -2.92 -34.75
CA ASP A 264 -1.32 -2.08 -33.90
C ASP A 264 -1.40 -2.58 -32.44
N TRP A 265 -0.72 -3.70 -32.13
CA TRP A 265 -0.56 -4.21 -30.76
C TRP A 265 0.48 -3.43 -29.95
N PHE A 266 1.33 -2.68 -30.66
CA PHE A 266 2.43 -1.91 -30.09
C PHE A 266 2.40 -0.48 -30.61
N TYR A 267 3.05 0.42 -29.93
CA TYR A 267 3.23 1.81 -30.38
C TYR A 267 4.50 1.92 -31.22
N ILE A 268 4.37 1.91 -32.55
CA ILE A 268 5.48 2.00 -33.50
C ILE A 268 5.64 3.43 -33.99
N ARG A 269 6.84 3.99 -33.84
CA ARG A 269 7.18 5.34 -34.28
C ARG A 269 7.70 5.36 -35.69
N GLU A 270 8.50 4.34 -36.06
CA GLU A 270 9.15 4.27 -37.38
C GLU A 270 9.48 2.82 -37.72
N PHE A 271 9.43 2.49 -39.00
CA PHE A 271 9.94 1.23 -39.54
C PHE A 271 11.28 1.43 -40.26
N PRO A 272 12.19 0.44 -40.27
CA PRO A 272 12.06 -0.89 -39.65
C PRO A 272 12.15 -0.84 -38.12
N ILE A 273 11.67 -1.91 -37.48
CA ILE A 273 11.85 -2.13 -36.05
C ILE A 273 13.33 -2.25 -35.72
N ALA A 274 13.90 -1.26 -35.07
CA ALA A 274 15.33 -1.14 -34.82
C ALA A 274 15.62 -0.35 -33.53
N VAL A 275 16.88 -0.31 -33.13
CA VAL A 275 17.41 0.62 -32.13
C VAL A 275 18.39 1.53 -32.85
N GLN A 276 18.14 2.83 -32.82
CA GLN A 276 18.96 3.86 -33.46
C GLN A 276 19.52 4.78 -32.37
N ASP A 277 20.84 4.87 -32.29
CA ASP A 277 21.54 5.67 -31.28
C ASP A 277 21.06 5.42 -29.84
N GLY A 278 20.77 4.17 -29.51
CA GLY A 278 20.27 3.75 -28.19
C GLY A 278 18.76 3.95 -27.98
N ILE A 279 18.03 4.50 -28.95
CA ILE A 279 16.58 4.74 -28.86
C ILE A 279 15.85 3.77 -29.79
N PRO A 280 14.91 2.95 -29.29
CA PRO A 280 14.07 2.08 -30.13
C PRO A 280 13.18 2.89 -31.08
N THR A 281 12.89 2.36 -32.28
CA THR A 281 11.89 2.92 -33.22
C THR A 281 10.44 2.62 -32.83
N TYR A 282 10.22 2.12 -31.64
CA TYR A 282 8.95 1.80 -30.99
C TYR A 282 8.97 2.26 -29.54
N ASP A 283 7.81 2.44 -28.95
CA ASP A 283 7.73 2.77 -27.52
C ASP A 283 8.04 1.55 -26.65
N THR A 284 8.65 1.77 -25.52
CA THR A 284 9.13 0.76 -24.59
C THR A 284 8.86 1.21 -23.15
N PHE A 285 8.97 0.31 -22.19
CA PHE A 285 9.21 0.74 -20.81
C PHE A 285 10.55 1.47 -20.74
N ALA A 286 10.53 2.70 -20.24
CA ALA A 286 11.66 3.63 -20.30
C ALA A 286 12.21 3.72 -21.75
N PHE A 287 13.47 3.34 -21.97
CA PHE A 287 14.09 3.19 -23.31
C PHE A 287 14.68 1.77 -23.46
N GLU A 288 14.14 0.78 -22.70
CA GLU A 288 14.65 -0.59 -22.70
C GLU A 288 14.15 -1.36 -23.95
N PRO A 289 15.03 -1.68 -24.91
CA PRO A 289 14.61 -2.32 -26.15
C PRO A 289 14.04 -3.73 -25.99
N LEU A 290 14.29 -4.37 -24.85
CA LEU A 290 13.75 -5.70 -24.52
C LEU A 290 12.28 -5.66 -24.08
N MET A 291 11.73 -4.48 -23.82
CA MET A 291 10.41 -4.29 -23.20
C MET A 291 9.47 -3.41 -24.04
N PRO A 292 9.06 -3.88 -25.27
CA PRO A 292 8.16 -3.12 -26.15
C PRO A 292 6.80 -2.88 -25.50
N LYS A 293 6.35 -1.62 -25.54
CA LYS A 293 5.08 -1.19 -24.92
C LYS A 293 3.88 -1.75 -25.67
N LEU A 294 2.97 -2.37 -24.94
CA LEU A 294 1.70 -2.88 -25.44
C LEU A 294 0.67 -1.75 -25.58
N ASN A 295 -0.09 -1.80 -26.64
CA ASN A 295 -1.23 -0.90 -26.90
C ASN A 295 -2.51 -1.50 -26.27
N THR A 296 -2.73 -1.22 -25.00
CA THR A 296 -3.90 -1.75 -24.26
C THR A 296 -5.24 -1.14 -24.67
N ASP A 297 -5.26 -0.06 -25.47
CA ASP A 297 -6.46 0.45 -26.12
C ASP A 297 -6.90 -0.42 -27.33
N ASN A 298 -5.98 -1.21 -27.91
CA ASN A 298 -6.29 -2.17 -28.97
C ASN A 298 -7.15 -3.32 -28.40
N ALA A 299 -8.29 -3.60 -29.06
CA ALA A 299 -9.27 -4.59 -28.60
C ALA A 299 -8.71 -6.02 -28.50
N GLU A 300 -7.83 -6.43 -29.43
CA GLU A 300 -7.22 -7.77 -29.40
C GLU A 300 -6.20 -7.90 -28.28
N VAL A 301 -5.39 -6.87 -28.02
CA VAL A 301 -4.45 -6.81 -26.88
C VAL A 301 -5.22 -6.88 -25.57
N LYS A 302 -6.25 -6.08 -25.45
CA LYS A 302 -7.12 -6.05 -24.26
C LYS A 302 -7.74 -7.41 -24.00
N GLU A 303 -8.35 -8.03 -24.98
CA GLU A 303 -8.94 -9.36 -24.86
C GLU A 303 -7.90 -10.41 -24.44
N TYR A 304 -6.72 -10.39 -25.05
CA TYR A 304 -5.63 -11.31 -24.73
C TYR A 304 -5.15 -11.18 -23.28
N LEU A 305 -4.87 -9.96 -22.82
CA LEU A 305 -4.39 -9.71 -21.45
C LEU A 305 -5.46 -9.98 -20.39
N LEU A 306 -6.72 -9.62 -20.66
CA LEU A 306 -7.84 -9.94 -19.75
C LEU A 306 -8.07 -11.45 -19.64
N LYS A 307 -7.89 -12.18 -20.74
CA LYS A 307 -7.93 -13.65 -20.70
C LYS A 307 -6.79 -14.23 -19.86
N ALA A 308 -5.57 -13.68 -19.97
CA ALA A 308 -4.46 -14.09 -19.12
C ALA A 308 -4.75 -13.83 -17.62
N ALA A 309 -5.29 -12.66 -17.31
CA ALA A 309 -5.68 -12.32 -15.94
C ALA A 309 -6.74 -13.28 -15.36
N ALA A 310 -7.73 -13.65 -16.17
CA ALA A 310 -8.78 -14.61 -15.79
C ALA A 310 -8.22 -16.03 -15.59
N TYR A 311 -7.37 -16.49 -16.52
CA TYR A 311 -6.81 -17.82 -16.54
C TYR A 311 -6.13 -18.22 -15.22
N TRP A 312 -5.27 -17.37 -14.67
CA TRP A 312 -4.55 -17.69 -13.44
C TRP A 312 -5.44 -17.72 -12.19
N ILE A 313 -6.52 -16.95 -12.17
CA ILE A 313 -7.54 -17.03 -11.11
C ILE A 313 -8.30 -18.37 -11.22
N GLU A 314 -8.73 -18.73 -12.43
CA GLU A 314 -9.52 -19.94 -12.68
C GLU A 314 -8.70 -21.22 -12.48
N GLU A 315 -7.46 -21.25 -12.97
CA GLU A 315 -6.62 -22.45 -12.97
C GLU A 315 -5.83 -22.63 -11.67
N ALA A 316 -5.31 -21.56 -11.10
CA ALA A 316 -4.41 -21.64 -9.93
C ALA A 316 -5.03 -21.10 -8.64
N ASP A 317 -6.25 -20.57 -8.67
CA ASP A 317 -6.97 -19.98 -7.53
C ASP A 317 -6.16 -18.90 -6.78
N ILE A 318 -5.36 -18.10 -7.50
CA ILE A 318 -4.61 -17.00 -6.91
C ILE A 318 -5.53 -15.97 -6.25
N ASP A 319 -5.02 -15.24 -5.26
CA ASP A 319 -5.81 -14.32 -4.43
C ASP A 319 -5.72 -12.86 -4.88
N GLY A 320 -4.97 -12.58 -5.92
CA GLY A 320 -4.87 -11.24 -6.46
C GLY A 320 -3.70 -11.01 -7.40
N TRP A 321 -3.59 -9.76 -7.81
CA TRP A 321 -2.62 -9.29 -8.78
C TRP A 321 -1.87 -8.06 -8.27
N ARG A 322 -0.56 -8.05 -8.44
CA ARG A 322 0.23 -6.82 -8.48
C ARG A 322 0.41 -6.44 -9.94
N LEU A 323 0.20 -5.19 -10.26
CA LEU A 323 0.17 -4.66 -11.63
C LEU A 323 1.41 -3.80 -11.84
N ASP A 324 2.32 -4.30 -12.67
CA ASP A 324 3.59 -3.65 -13.00
C ASP A 324 3.37 -2.38 -13.83
N VAL A 325 4.12 -1.30 -13.53
CA VAL A 325 4.05 0.00 -14.24
C VAL A 325 2.60 0.45 -14.49
N ALA A 326 1.75 0.31 -13.49
CA ALA A 326 0.29 0.45 -13.65
C ALA A 326 -0.15 1.86 -14.07
N ASN A 327 0.66 2.88 -13.81
CA ASN A 327 0.39 4.28 -14.17
C ASN A 327 0.53 4.56 -15.68
N GLU A 328 1.19 3.70 -16.44
CA GLU A 328 1.40 3.87 -17.88
C GLU A 328 0.39 3.09 -18.74
N VAL A 329 -0.52 2.33 -18.13
CA VAL A 329 -1.62 1.62 -18.81
C VAL A 329 -2.90 2.44 -18.70
N ASP A 330 -3.74 2.43 -19.72
CA ASP A 330 -4.95 3.24 -19.79
C ASP A 330 -5.98 2.85 -18.72
N HIS A 331 -6.73 3.86 -18.26
CA HIS A 331 -7.71 3.69 -17.19
C HIS A 331 -8.90 2.80 -17.58
N GLU A 332 -9.27 2.75 -18.86
CA GLU A 332 -10.40 1.91 -19.30
C GLU A 332 -10.01 0.43 -19.29
N PHE A 333 -8.78 0.10 -19.67
CA PHE A 333 -8.23 -1.25 -19.50
C PHE A 333 -8.33 -1.69 -18.03
N TRP A 334 -7.91 -0.83 -17.07
CA TRP A 334 -7.95 -1.17 -15.64
C TRP A 334 -9.37 -1.33 -15.10
N ARG A 335 -10.34 -0.57 -15.61
CA ARG A 335 -11.76 -0.76 -15.27
C ARG A 335 -12.29 -2.10 -15.76
N GLU A 336 -11.96 -2.49 -16.99
CA GLU A 336 -12.33 -3.81 -17.52
C GLU A 336 -11.61 -4.93 -16.79
N PHE A 337 -10.31 -4.77 -16.48
CA PHE A 337 -9.55 -5.70 -15.65
C PHE A 337 -10.23 -5.95 -14.30
N ARG A 338 -10.59 -4.87 -13.60
CA ARG A 338 -11.33 -5.00 -12.34
C ARG A 338 -12.63 -5.76 -12.49
N ARG A 339 -13.41 -5.45 -13.53
CA ARG A 339 -14.69 -6.14 -13.79
C ARG A 339 -14.50 -7.64 -13.99
N VAL A 340 -13.48 -8.04 -14.76
CA VAL A 340 -13.14 -9.45 -15.01
C VAL A 340 -12.70 -10.13 -13.72
N VAL A 341 -11.71 -9.59 -13.04
CA VAL A 341 -11.12 -10.15 -11.82
C VAL A 341 -12.16 -10.29 -10.71
N LYS A 342 -12.89 -9.20 -10.40
CA LYS A 342 -13.89 -9.21 -9.33
C LYS A 342 -15.13 -10.06 -9.64
N LYS A 343 -15.42 -10.32 -10.90
CA LYS A 343 -16.47 -11.26 -11.30
C LYS A 343 -16.09 -12.70 -11.00
N LEU A 344 -14.84 -13.07 -11.21
CA LEU A 344 -14.32 -14.42 -10.95
C LEU A 344 -14.05 -14.67 -9.47
N LYS A 345 -13.39 -13.71 -8.82
CA LYS A 345 -13.03 -13.79 -7.39
C LYS A 345 -13.27 -12.42 -6.74
N PRO A 346 -14.45 -12.19 -6.13
CA PRO A 346 -14.83 -10.86 -5.60
C PRO A 346 -13.87 -10.32 -4.54
N ASP A 347 -13.19 -11.18 -3.80
CA ASP A 347 -12.21 -10.86 -2.78
C ASP A 347 -10.74 -10.88 -3.27
N ALA A 348 -10.51 -11.04 -4.57
CA ALA A 348 -9.17 -10.89 -5.13
C ALA A 348 -8.63 -9.46 -4.92
N TYR A 349 -7.38 -9.34 -4.47
CA TYR A 349 -6.75 -8.05 -4.26
C TYR A 349 -6.10 -7.53 -5.54
N ILE A 350 -6.41 -6.28 -5.90
CA ILE A 350 -5.85 -5.59 -7.07
C ILE A 350 -4.94 -4.48 -6.59
N LEU A 351 -3.64 -4.71 -6.71
CA LEU A 351 -2.56 -3.86 -6.23
C LEU A 351 -1.81 -3.23 -7.41
N GLY A 352 -1.88 -1.91 -7.59
CA GLY A 352 -1.11 -1.22 -8.62
C GLY A 352 0.27 -0.79 -8.15
N GLU A 353 1.29 -0.92 -9.00
CA GLU A 353 2.55 -0.24 -8.79
C GLU A 353 2.47 1.18 -9.31
N ILE A 354 2.45 2.16 -8.40
CA ILE A 354 2.49 3.59 -8.70
C ILE A 354 3.36 4.27 -7.65
N TRP A 355 4.38 5.00 -8.11
CA TRP A 355 5.39 5.60 -7.22
C TRP A 355 5.01 7.00 -6.72
N HIS A 356 3.91 7.55 -7.21
CA HIS A 356 3.46 8.91 -6.91
C HIS A 356 2.03 8.93 -6.36
N GLU A 357 1.43 10.10 -6.27
CA GLU A 357 0.04 10.28 -5.84
C GLU A 357 -0.92 9.52 -6.77
N SER A 358 -1.81 8.72 -6.20
CA SER A 358 -2.55 7.67 -6.93
C SER A 358 -4.07 7.82 -6.89
N SER A 359 -4.59 9.00 -6.51
CA SER A 359 -6.04 9.25 -6.46
C SER A 359 -6.81 8.83 -7.72
N PRO A 360 -6.30 9.03 -8.96
CA PRO A 360 -7.03 8.64 -10.17
C PRO A 360 -7.39 7.16 -10.27
N TRP A 361 -6.62 6.29 -9.63
CA TRP A 361 -6.80 4.82 -9.66
C TRP A 361 -7.55 4.26 -8.45
N LEU A 362 -7.72 5.06 -7.37
CA LEU A 362 -8.25 4.64 -6.08
C LEU A 362 -9.67 5.17 -5.80
N MET A 363 -10.48 5.26 -6.85
CA MET A 363 -11.87 5.74 -6.75
C MET A 363 -12.91 4.61 -6.73
N GLY A 364 -12.46 3.35 -6.59
CA GLY A 364 -13.33 2.17 -6.47
C GLY A 364 -13.61 1.44 -7.78
N ASP A 365 -13.16 1.95 -8.92
CA ASP A 365 -13.42 1.40 -10.26
C ASP A 365 -12.19 0.75 -10.92
N GLN A 366 -11.00 0.84 -10.32
CA GLN A 366 -9.75 0.30 -10.85
C GLN A 366 -9.03 -0.56 -9.82
N PHE A 367 -8.18 0.02 -8.96
CA PHE A 367 -7.40 -0.74 -7.97
C PHE A 367 -8.07 -0.73 -6.60
N ASP A 368 -7.74 -1.73 -5.77
CA ASP A 368 -8.07 -1.72 -4.35
C ASP A 368 -7.07 -0.86 -3.58
N ALA A 369 -5.79 -0.92 -3.98
CA ALA A 369 -4.70 -0.16 -3.40
C ALA A 369 -3.54 -0.01 -4.37
N VAL A 370 -2.51 0.73 -3.94
CA VAL A 370 -1.21 0.84 -4.61
C VAL A 370 -0.08 0.48 -3.65
N MET A 371 1.08 0.12 -4.22
CA MET A 371 2.33 0.08 -3.48
C MET A 371 2.63 1.49 -2.97
N ASN A 372 2.67 1.66 -1.64
CA ASN A 372 2.60 2.98 -1.00
C ASN A 372 3.97 3.65 -0.88
N TYR A 373 4.61 3.93 -2.04
CA TYR A 373 5.91 4.59 -2.08
C TYR A 373 5.96 5.97 -1.40
N PRO A 374 4.89 6.80 -1.42
CA PRO A 374 4.89 8.02 -0.61
C PRO A 374 5.04 7.76 0.90
N PHE A 375 4.47 6.65 1.42
CA PHE A 375 4.70 6.19 2.79
C PHE A 375 6.16 5.75 2.98
N THR A 376 6.69 4.93 2.06
CA THR A 376 8.08 4.47 2.07
C THR A 376 9.04 5.66 2.17
N ASN A 377 8.86 6.66 1.31
CA ASN A 377 9.70 7.86 1.31
C ASN A 377 9.64 8.59 2.64
N ALA A 378 8.43 8.84 3.18
CA ALA A 378 8.30 9.53 4.48
C ALA A 378 8.98 8.78 5.62
N VAL A 379 8.86 7.43 5.64
CA VAL A 379 9.50 6.59 6.67
C VAL A 379 11.02 6.60 6.51
N LEU A 380 11.53 6.44 5.30
CA LEU A 380 12.97 6.45 5.05
C LEU A 380 13.60 7.81 5.34
N ASP A 381 13.00 8.89 4.85
CA ASP A 381 13.47 10.26 5.12
C ASP A 381 13.66 10.51 6.62
N PHE A 382 12.65 10.19 7.43
CA PHE A 382 12.69 10.48 8.86
C PHE A 382 13.50 9.45 9.66
N PHE A 383 13.20 8.15 9.55
CA PHE A 383 13.81 7.13 10.41
C PHE A 383 15.21 6.71 9.98
N VAL A 384 15.53 6.80 8.69
CA VAL A 384 16.76 6.26 8.11
C VAL A 384 17.73 7.38 7.74
N ASP A 385 17.30 8.31 6.89
CA ASP A 385 18.16 9.34 6.30
C ASP A 385 18.32 10.58 7.19
N GLY A 386 17.45 10.74 8.22
CA GLY A 386 17.47 11.89 9.11
C GLY A 386 17.07 13.20 8.41
N ILE A 387 16.24 13.10 7.36
CA ILE A 387 15.70 14.23 6.62
C ILE A 387 14.42 14.73 7.33
N GLY A 388 14.44 16.00 7.74
CA GLY A 388 13.32 16.60 8.45
C GLY A 388 13.28 16.22 9.94
N ASP A 389 12.17 16.56 10.58
CA ASP A 389 11.91 16.33 11.99
C ASP A 389 10.56 15.60 12.20
N ALA A 390 10.17 15.40 13.45
CA ALA A 390 8.92 14.71 13.79
C ALA A 390 7.69 15.41 13.20
N ARG A 391 7.69 16.75 13.13
CA ARG A 391 6.60 17.53 12.53
C ARG A 391 6.52 17.34 11.03
N ASN A 392 7.66 17.35 10.33
CA ASN A 392 7.71 17.11 8.88
C ASN A 392 7.19 15.70 8.56
N PHE A 393 7.60 14.71 9.36
CA PHE A 393 7.11 13.34 9.23
C PHE A 393 5.59 13.23 9.45
N ALA A 394 5.08 13.78 10.56
CA ALA A 394 3.65 13.77 10.85
C ALA A 394 2.82 14.48 9.77
N ASN A 395 3.32 15.59 9.20
CA ASN A 395 2.71 16.29 8.08
C ASN A 395 2.68 15.41 6.81
N ALA A 396 3.79 14.74 6.47
CA ALA A 396 3.87 13.85 5.31
C ALA A 396 2.87 12.68 5.43
N ILE A 397 2.78 12.07 6.60
CA ILE A 397 1.81 10.99 6.90
C ILE A 397 0.37 11.51 6.86
N GLY A 398 0.10 12.67 7.46
CA GLY A 398 -1.22 13.30 7.47
C GLY A 398 -1.72 13.64 6.06
N LYS A 399 -0.82 14.17 5.23
CA LYS A 399 -1.10 14.50 3.82
C LYS A 399 -1.48 13.26 3.01
N GLN A 400 -0.81 12.12 3.24
CA GLN A 400 -1.16 10.89 2.54
C GLN A 400 -2.50 10.34 3.02
N PHE A 401 -2.72 10.32 4.33
CA PHE A 401 -3.96 9.80 4.91
C PHE A 401 -5.20 10.55 4.45
N SER A 402 -5.07 11.86 4.21
CA SER A 402 -6.17 12.70 3.72
C SER A 402 -6.47 12.56 2.22
N ARG A 403 -5.54 12.02 1.41
CA ARG A 403 -5.67 11.95 -0.07
C ARG A 403 -6.64 10.90 -0.56
N TYR A 404 -6.75 9.77 0.14
CA TYR A 404 -7.53 8.63 -0.32
C TYR A 404 -8.78 8.39 0.52
N PRO A 405 -9.81 7.73 -0.02
CA PRO A 405 -10.89 7.18 0.79
C PRO A 405 -10.33 6.23 1.86
N ARG A 406 -11.01 6.13 3.00
CA ARG A 406 -10.57 5.30 4.12
C ARG A 406 -10.37 3.83 3.72
N GLN A 407 -11.24 3.29 2.87
CA GLN A 407 -11.16 1.91 2.38
C GLN A 407 -9.81 1.65 1.66
N ALA A 408 -9.33 2.60 0.84
CA ALA A 408 -8.03 2.47 0.16
C ALA A 408 -6.85 2.53 1.15
N ASN A 409 -6.92 3.41 2.17
CA ASN A 409 -5.90 3.50 3.21
C ASN A 409 -5.83 2.21 4.05
N GLU A 410 -6.98 1.60 4.36
CA GLU A 410 -7.05 0.37 5.19
C GLU A 410 -6.43 -0.86 4.52
N VAL A 411 -6.31 -0.85 3.19
CA VAL A 411 -5.69 -1.94 2.41
C VAL A 411 -4.45 -1.50 1.64
N ALA A 412 -3.90 -0.31 1.92
CA ALA A 412 -2.68 0.18 1.28
C ALA A 412 -1.50 -0.78 1.53
N PHE A 413 -0.68 -1.01 0.51
CA PHE A 413 0.47 -1.91 0.59
C PHE A 413 1.70 -1.13 1.02
N ASN A 414 2.07 -1.25 2.29
CA ASN A 414 3.15 -0.49 2.90
C ASN A 414 4.45 -1.29 2.88
N LEU A 415 5.41 -0.86 2.07
CA LEU A 415 6.74 -1.46 1.95
C LEU A 415 7.81 -0.47 2.43
N LEU A 416 8.98 -0.97 2.84
CA LEU A 416 10.15 -0.15 3.16
C LEU A 416 11.27 -0.33 2.14
N ASP A 417 11.25 -1.45 1.45
CA ASP A 417 12.12 -1.79 0.33
C ASP A 417 11.45 -2.86 -0.56
N SER A 418 12.12 -3.23 -1.63
CA SER A 418 11.67 -4.22 -2.60
C SER A 418 12.83 -4.71 -3.47
N HIS A 419 12.52 -5.54 -4.46
CA HIS A 419 13.46 -5.97 -5.49
C HIS A 419 14.00 -4.83 -6.40
N ASP A 420 13.41 -3.63 -6.33
CA ASP A 420 13.82 -2.44 -7.12
C ASP A 420 14.62 -1.42 -6.32
N THR A 421 14.74 -1.62 -5.02
CA THR A 421 15.40 -0.66 -4.13
C THR A 421 16.49 -1.33 -3.30
N ALA A 422 17.40 -0.53 -2.73
CA ALA A 422 18.34 -1.05 -1.74
C ALA A 422 17.59 -1.58 -0.52
N ARG A 423 18.11 -2.66 0.10
CA ARG A 423 17.52 -3.27 1.30
C ARG A 423 17.54 -2.33 2.50
N LEU A 424 16.52 -2.43 3.35
CA LEU A 424 16.34 -1.54 4.49
C LEU A 424 17.55 -1.52 5.43
N LEU A 425 18.12 -2.68 5.78
CA LEU A 425 19.29 -2.73 6.64
C LEU A 425 20.52 -2.05 6.01
N THR A 426 20.68 -2.13 4.69
CA THR A 426 21.73 -1.41 3.96
C THR A 426 21.52 0.10 4.02
N LYS A 427 20.29 0.57 3.81
CA LYS A 427 19.93 1.99 3.94
C LYS A 427 20.15 2.51 5.36
N CYS A 428 20.00 1.64 6.37
CA CYS A 428 20.29 1.96 7.77
C CYS A 428 21.79 1.89 8.12
N ASP A 429 22.72 1.76 7.16
CA ASP A 429 24.15 1.57 7.38
C ASP A 429 24.48 0.38 8.33
N GLY A 430 23.67 -0.68 8.27
CA GLY A 430 23.77 -1.85 9.14
C GLY A 430 23.26 -1.63 10.57
N ASN A 431 22.67 -0.47 10.86
CA ASN A 431 22.10 -0.18 12.18
C ASN A 431 20.73 -0.85 12.35
N LYS A 432 20.72 -1.99 13.05
CA LYS A 432 19.51 -2.78 13.31
C LYS A 432 18.48 -2.05 14.16
N ASP A 433 18.88 -1.15 15.06
CA ASP A 433 17.94 -0.42 15.91
C ASP A 433 17.14 0.60 15.08
N LYS A 434 17.78 1.26 14.11
CA LYS A 434 17.05 2.10 13.13
C LYS A 434 16.09 1.28 12.29
N MET A 435 16.55 0.14 11.77
CA MET A 435 15.71 -0.79 10.99
C MET A 435 14.50 -1.23 11.80
N LYS A 436 14.71 -1.67 13.05
CA LYS A 436 13.64 -2.08 13.97
C LYS A 436 12.65 -0.93 14.22
N LEU A 437 13.13 0.30 14.38
CA LEU A 437 12.26 1.45 14.62
C LEU A 437 11.38 1.78 13.40
N ALA A 438 11.94 1.77 12.19
CA ALA A 438 11.18 1.94 10.94
C ALA A 438 10.13 0.85 10.75
N ALA A 439 10.50 -0.42 10.97
CA ALA A 439 9.58 -1.55 10.92
C ALA A 439 8.46 -1.45 11.97
N GLN A 440 8.75 -0.99 13.21
CA GLN A 440 7.72 -0.76 14.22
C GLN A 440 6.69 0.27 13.76
N PHE A 441 7.10 1.35 13.09
CA PHE A 441 6.16 2.30 12.52
C PHE A 441 5.33 1.64 11.40
N GLN A 442 5.95 0.91 10.47
CA GLN A 442 5.26 0.19 9.39
C GLN A 442 4.18 -0.75 9.95
N PHE A 443 4.48 -1.52 10.99
CA PHE A 443 3.57 -2.49 11.58
C PHE A 443 2.49 -1.89 12.50
N THR A 444 2.67 -0.65 12.92
CA THR A 444 1.67 0.09 13.70
C THR A 444 0.88 1.11 12.86
N TYR A 445 1.22 1.27 11.59
CA TYR A 445 0.50 2.12 10.65
C TYR A 445 -0.69 1.39 10.00
N THR A 446 -1.63 2.16 9.43
CA THR A 446 -2.81 1.64 8.70
C THR A 446 -2.41 1.08 7.33
N GLY A 447 -3.06 0.01 6.90
CA GLY A 447 -2.75 -0.71 5.66
C GLY A 447 -1.93 -1.98 5.92
N ALA A 448 -1.61 -2.76 4.90
CA ALA A 448 -0.92 -4.04 4.99
C ALA A 448 0.59 -3.86 4.85
N PRO A 449 1.41 -4.21 5.86
CA PRO A 449 2.86 -4.18 5.75
C PRO A 449 3.36 -5.29 4.84
N CYS A 450 4.45 -5.01 4.11
CA CYS A 450 5.18 -5.99 3.32
C CYS A 450 6.63 -6.10 3.81
N ILE A 451 7.10 -7.33 3.96
CA ILE A 451 8.49 -7.68 4.24
C ILE A 451 9.10 -8.17 2.93
N TYR A 452 10.22 -7.62 2.50
CA TYR A 452 10.99 -8.15 1.38
C TYR A 452 11.81 -9.35 1.85
N TYR A 453 11.84 -10.45 1.07
CA TYR A 453 12.49 -11.70 1.50
C TYR A 453 13.92 -11.47 2.02
N GLY A 454 14.22 -12.03 3.17
CA GLY A 454 15.53 -11.96 3.81
C GLY A 454 15.76 -10.75 4.72
N ASP A 455 14.86 -9.78 4.75
CA ASP A 455 14.96 -8.66 5.70
C ASP A 455 14.77 -9.12 7.13
N GLU A 456 13.89 -10.11 7.33
CA GLU A 456 13.63 -10.71 8.63
C GLU A 456 14.83 -11.45 9.23
N ILE A 457 15.81 -11.80 8.39
CA ILE A 457 17.06 -12.45 8.82
C ILE A 457 18.30 -11.56 8.67
N GLY A 458 18.10 -10.27 8.37
CA GLY A 458 19.16 -9.26 8.33
C GLY A 458 20.01 -9.26 7.07
N MET A 459 19.46 -9.67 5.92
CA MET A 459 20.15 -9.56 4.64
C MET A 459 20.39 -8.10 4.26
N THR A 460 21.55 -7.87 3.60
CA THR A 460 21.95 -6.57 3.07
C THR A 460 22.07 -6.63 1.55
N GLY A 461 21.90 -5.50 0.88
CA GLY A 461 22.11 -5.35 -0.55
C GLY A 461 21.87 -3.91 -0.99
N GLY A 462 22.72 -3.40 -1.87
CA GLY A 462 22.57 -2.08 -2.50
C GLY A 462 21.46 -2.08 -3.56
N HIS A 463 21.56 -1.16 -4.52
CA HIS A 463 20.62 -1.13 -5.65
C HIS A 463 20.71 -2.40 -6.51
N ASP A 464 19.69 -2.63 -7.35
CA ASP A 464 19.67 -3.71 -8.34
C ASP A 464 21.01 -3.79 -9.11
N PRO A 465 21.65 -4.98 -9.20
CA PRO A 465 21.17 -6.31 -8.78
C PRO A 465 21.50 -6.71 -7.32
N ASP A 466 22.24 -5.93 -6.56
CA ASP A 466 22.78 -6.34 -5.24
C ASP A 466 21.66 -6.57 -4.19
N CYS A 467 20.50 -5.90 -4.31
CA CYS A 467 19.32 -6.17 -3.47
C CYS A 467 18.70 -7.56 -3.70
N ARG A 468 19.03 -8.22 -4.83
CA ARG A 468 18.49 -9.52 -5.28
C ARG A 468 19.44 -10.69 -4.99
N LYS A 469 20.12 -10.67 -3.84
CA LYS A 469 20.95 -11.79 -3.36
C LYS A 469 20.08 -13.02 -3.11
N CYS A 470 20.71 -14.21 -3.27
CA CYS A 470 20.07 -15.45 -2.84
C CYS A 470 19.74 -15.41 -1.35
N MET A 471 18.56 -15.93 -0.99
CA MET A 471 18.16 -16.10 0.41
C MET A 471 19.20 -16.94 1.15
N GLU A 472 19.56 -16.53 2.35
CA GLU A 472 20.48 -17.29 3.22
C GLU A 472 19.67 -18.32 4.05
N TRP A 473 19.83 -19.59 3.73
CA TRP A 473 19.12 -20.68 4.41
C TRP A 473 19.93 -21.35 5.52
N ASP A 474 21.22 -21.01 5.68
CA ASP A 474 22.01 -21.46 6.82
C ASP A 474 21.61 -20.67 8.08
N GLU A 475 20.85 -21.32 8.97
CA GLU A 475 20.35 -20.68 10.21
C GLU A 475 21.49 -20.10 11.08
N ALA A 476 22.73 -20.62 10.97
CA ALA A 476 23.87 -20.10 11.70
C ALA A 476 24.34 -18.71 11.21
N LYS A 477 23.92 -18.33 9.98
CA LYS A 477 24.23 -17.03 9.37
C LYS A 477 23.07 -16.05 9.44
N GLN A 478 21.87 -16.53 9.81
CA GLN A 478 20.70 -15.71 9.94
C GLN A 478 20.68 -14.92 11.26
N ASP A 479 20.15 -13.72 11.24
CA ASP A 479 19.89 -12.92 12.45
C ASP A 479 18.62 -13.40 13.15
N GLN A 480 18.76 -14.33 14.08
CA GLN A 480 17.64 -14.91 14.83
C GLN A 480 16.95 -13.92 15.76
N GLU A 481 17.65 -12.87 16.22
CA GLU A 481 17.06 -11.80 17.02
C GLU A 481 16.11 -10.96 16.16
N LEU A 482 16.54 -10.63 14.94
CA LEU A 482 15.73 -9.86 14.00
C LEU A 482 14.50 -10.68 13.52
N PHE A 483 14.68 -11.98 13.25
CA PHE A 483 13.59 -12.89 12.93
C PHE A 483 12.52 -12.91 14.04
N SER A 484 12.95 -13.09 15.29
CA SER A 484 12.06 -13.09 16.46
C SER A 484 11.35 -11.74 16.64
N PHE A 485 12.03 -10.65 16.33
CA PHE A 485 11.46 -9.30 16.37
C PHE A 485 10.31 -9.13 15.34
N TYR A 486 10.50 -9.57 14.09
CA TYR A 486 9.44 -9.52 13.08
C TYR A 486 8.26 -10.44 13.46
N GLN A 487 8.52 -11.65 13.98
CA GLN A 487 7.47 -12.53 14.50
C GLN A 487 6.63 -11.82 15.58
N GLU A 488 7.28 -11.11 16.50
CA GLU A 488 6.58 -10.37 17.55
C GLU A 488 5.72 -9.24 16.97
N LEU A 489 6.25 -8.45 16.03
CA LEU A 489 5.49 -7.38 15.39
C LEU A 489 4.25 -7.91 14.65
N ILE A 490 4.40 -9.01 13.91
CA ILE A 490 3.29 -9.68 13.23
C ILE A 490 2.23 -10.11 14.24
N ARG A 491 2.65 -10.81 15.30
CA ARG A 491 1.75 -11.27 16.36
C ARG A 491 0.99 -10.13 17.04
N LEU A 492 1.67 -9.03 17.37
CA LEU A 492 1.04 -7.87 18.00
C LEU A 492 0.03 -7.21 17.06
N ARG A 493 0.41 -7.02 15.79
CA ARG A 493 -0.48 -6.44 14.78
C ARG A 493 -1.74 -7.28 14.57
N LEU A 494 -1.61 -8.61 14.48
CA LEU A 494 -2.75 -9.52 14.33
C LEU A 494 -3.62 -9.58 15.59
N LYS A 495 -3.02 -9.44 16.77
CA LYS A 495 -3.74 -9.45 18.05
C LYS A 495 -4.60 -8.20 18.25
N TYR A 496 -4.09 -7.01 17.90
CA TYR A 496 -4.74 -5.73 18.17
C TYR A 496 -5.27 -5.09 16.88
N SER A 497 -6.60 -5.07 16.70
CA SER A 497 -7.23 -4.46 15.52
C SER A 497 -6.94 -2.96 15.39
N ALA A 498 -6.77 -2.26 16.51
CA ALA A 498 -6.39 -0.86 16.53
C ALA A 498 -5.09 -0.58 15.74
N LEU A 499 -4.11 -1.50 15.73
CA LEU A 499 -2.88 -1.37 14.94
C LEU A 499 -3.10 -1.52 13.42
N ARG A 500 -4.21 -2.14 13.00
CA ARG A 500 -4.55 -2.36 11.58
C ARG A 500 -5.41 -1.25 11.01
N THR A 501 -6.61 -1.09 11.53
CA THR A 501 -7.66 -0.20 11.00
C THR A 501 -8.07 0.93 11.95
N GLY A 502 -7.52 0.98 13.17
CA GLY A 502 -7.80 2.04 14.12
C GLY A 502 -7.39 3.43 13.60
N ASN A 503 -7.98 4.47 14.16
CA ASN A 503 -7.61 5.85 13.87
C ASN A 503 -6.17 6.12 14.35
N LEU A 504 -5.43 6.91 13.58
CA LEU A 504 -4.09 7.37 13.93
C LEU A 504 -4.16 8.86 14.28
N THR A 505 -3.71 9.22 15.49
CA THR A 505 -3.64 10.61 15.90
C THR A 505 -2.29 10.90 16.54
N PHE A 506 -1.55 11.87 16.02
CA PHE A 506 -0.30 12.32 16.63
C PHE A 506 -0.60 13.13 17.88
N LEU A 507 -0.13 12.66 19.04
CA LEU A 507 -0.19 13.37 20.33
C LEU A 507 0.99 14.33 20.49
N SER A 508 2.17 13.95 19.99
CA SER A 508 3.37 14.78 19.95
C SER A 508 4.18 14.50 18.70
N ALA A 509 4.42 15.55 17.92
CA ALA A 509 5.32 15.58 16.77
C ALA A 509 5.81 17.03 16.62
N GLU A 510 6.84 17.39 17.38
CA GLU A 510 7.28 18.77 17.49
C GLU A 510 8.36 19.12 16.48
N GLU A 511 8.41 20.39 16.10
CA GLU A 511 9.46 20.95 15.24
C GLU A 511 10.83 20.82 15.93
N GLY A 512 11.83 20.39 15.17
CA GLY A 512 13.18 20.13 15.68
C GLY A 512 13.33 18.89 16.55
N SER A 513 12.26 18.11 16.77
CA SER A 513 12.27 16.88 17.57
C SER A 513 12.49 15.65 16.70
N ALA A 514 13.16 14.63 17.27
CA ALA A 514 13.24 13.27 16.72
C ALA A 514 12.22 12.32 17.38
N ASN A 515 11.37 12.81 18.29
CA ASN A 515 10.44 12.00 19.06
C ASN A 515 9.04 12.06 18.45
N LEU A 516 8.38 10.92 18.38
CA LEU A 516 6.98 10.78 17.97
C LEU A 516 6.17 10.13 19.08
N VAL A 517 4.96 10.65 19.33
CA VAL A 517 3.95 9.95 20.11
C VAL A 517 2.64 10.02 19.36
N TYR A 518 2.01 8.87 19.13
CA TYR A 518 0.72 8.79 18.46
C TYR A 518 -0.16 7.70 19.05
N THR A 519 -1.45 7.85 18.87
CA THR A 519 -2.44 6.83 19.22
C THR A 519 -2.82 6.00 18.00
N ARG A 520 -3.13 4.73 18.27
CA ARG A 520 -3.94 3.84 17.43
C ARG A 520 -5.17 3.46 18.22
N GLU A 521 -6.35 3.80 17.72
CA GLU A 521 -7.58 3.64 18.49
C GLU A 521 -8.73 3.13 17.64
N ASP A 522 -9.41 2.11 18.13
CA ASP A 522 -10.66 1.59 17.58
C ASP A 522 -11.68 1.36 18.73
N ALA A 523 -12.80 0.72 18.44
CA ALA A 523 -13.83 0.44 19.45
C ALA A 523 -13.39 -0.53 20.55
N LYS A 524 -12.25 -1.24 20.39
CA LYS A 524 -11.79 -2.28 21.32
C LYS A 524 -10.58 -1.86 22.12
N ASP A 525 -9.63 -1.17 21.48
CA ASP A 525 -8.33 -0.87 22.06
C ASP A 525 -7.89 0.56 21.74
N LYS A 526 -7.27 1.21 22.74
CA LYS A 526 -6.51 2.44 22.56
C LYS A 526 -5.05 2.13 22.91
N ILE A 527 -4.16 2.32 21.93
CA ILE A 527 -2.73 2.07 22.06
C ILE A 527 -1.97 3.36 21.77
N VAL A 528 -1.10 3.76 22.69
CA VAL A 528 -0.18 4.89 22.50
C VAL A 528 1.19 4.33 22.17
N VAL A 529 1.77 4.82 21.09
CA VAL A 529 3.10 4.42 20.60
C VAL A 529 4.07 5.58 20.82
N PHE A 530 5.13 5.32 21.56
CA PHE A 530 6.24 6.25 21.81
C PHE A 530 7.43 5.82 20.98
N MET A 531 8.03 6.70 20.21
CA MET A 531 9.20 6.43 19.38
C MET A 531 10.27 7.51 19.57
N ASN A 532 11.49 7.08 19.79
CA ASN A 532 12.69 7.93 19.86
C ASN A 532 13.59 7.64 18.66
N ASN A 533 13.63 8.52 17.66
CA ASN A 533 14.51 8.40 16.49
C ASN A 533 15.87 9.11 16.69
N ALA A 534 16.25 9.46 17.92
CA ALA A 534 17.56 10.02 18.21
C ALA A 534 18.58 8.93 18.56
N ALA A 535 19.86 9.19 18.24
CA ALA A 535 21.01 8.33 18.59
C ALA A 535 21.38 8.39 20.08
N LYS A 536 20.51 8.89 20.94
CA LYS A 536 20.69 9.00 22.39
C LYS A 536 19.38 8.76 23.12
N PRO A 537 19.42 8.29 24.38
CA PRO A 537 18.21 8.14 25.19
C PRO A 537 17.45 9.47 25.33
N GLN A 538 16.12 9.38 25.30
CA GLN A 538 15.20 10.49 25.46
C GLN A 538 14.18 10.19 26.57
N ASN A 539 13.69 11.23 27.22
CA ASN A 539 12.55 11.17 28.11
C ASN A 539 11.39 11.90 27.44
N ILE A 540 10.30 11.20 27.19
CA ILE A 540 9.16 11.71 26.42
C ILE A 540 7.97 11.79 27.36
N GLU A 541 7.39 12.97 27.47
CA GLU A 541 6.19 13.23 28.27
C GLU A 541 5.02 13.57 27.36
N VAL A 542 3.87 12.96 27.61
CA VAL A 542 2.62 13.27 26.89
C VAL A 542 1.44 13.25 27.85
N ALA A 543 0.54 14.22 27.68
CA ALA A 543 -0.72 14.25 28.42
C ALA A 543 -1.65 13.13 27.94
N VAL A 544 -2.29 12.44 28.87
CA VAL A 544 -3.27 11.38 28.63
C VAL A 544 -4.45 11.53 29.59
N GLU A 545 -5.59 11.00 29.21
CA GLU A 545 -6.81 11.02 30.02
C GLU A 545 -6.90 9.80 30.94
N GLU A 546 -6.35 8.67 30.50
CA GLU A 546 -6.42 7.39 31.22
C GLU A 546 -5.25 7.24 32.19
N ASP A 547 -5.50 6.60 33.33
CA ASP A 547 -4.51 6.45 34.41
C ASP A 547 -3.72 5.14 34.32
N SER A 548 -4.28 4.08 33.73
CA SER A 548 -3.72 2.72 33.75
C SER A 548 -3.40 2.20 32.37
N TRP A 549 -2.16 1.75 32.19
CA TRP A 549 -1.61 1.31 30.94
C TRP A 549 -0.81 0.01 31.10
N GLU A 550 -0.72 -0.76 30.04
CA GLU A 550 0.09 -1.98 29.95
C GLU A 550 0.98 -1.92 28.71
N ASP A 551 2.27 -2.15 28.87
CA ASP A 551 3.14 -2.38 27.71
C ASP A 551 2.75 -3.70 27.04
N ILE A 552 2.30 -3.62 25.77
CA ILE A 552 1.77 -4.78 25.04
C ILE A 552 2.84 -5.83 24.68
N ARG A 553 4.13 -5.50 24.81
CA ARG A 553 5.27 -6.40 24.57
C ARG A 553 5.68 -7.14 25.86
N SER A 554 5.91 -6.41 26.93
CA SER A 554 6.40 -6.98 28.21
C SER A 554 5.29 -7.40 29.16
N GLY A 555 4.07 -6.84 29.02
CA GLY A 555 2.97 -6.98 29.99
C GLY A 555 3.17 -6.14 31.26
N GLU A 556 4.15 -5.24 31.28
CA GLU A 556 4.42 -4.36 32.43
C GLU A 556 3.31 -3.31 32.58
N ALA A 557 2.79 -3.19 33.82
CA ALA A 557 1.80 -2.15 34.14
C ALA A 557 2.49 -0.81 34.36
N ILE A 558 1.97 0.23 33.71
CA ILE A 558 2.46 1.60 33.77
C ILE A 558 1.29 2.52 34.18
N SER A 559 1.54 3.43 35.11
CA SER A 559 0.51 4.39 35.55
C SER A 559 0.89 5.80 35.12
N ALA A 560 -0.10 6.53 34.60
CA ALA A 560 0.03 7.96 34.36
C ALA A 560 0.14 8.71 35.71
N ARG A 561 0.90 9.78 35.75
CA ARG A 561 1.05 10.64 36.92
C ARG A 561 0.62 12.06 36.56
N LEU A 562 -0.30 12.61 37.34
CA LEU A 562 -0.83 13.95 37.08
C LEU A 562 -1.39 14.13 35.66
N GLY A 563 -2.02 13.09 35.11
CA GLY A 563 -2.57 13.12 33.75
C GLY A 563 -1.51 13.06 32.64
N ALA A 564 -0.31 12.56 32.92
CA ALA A 564 0.75 12.41 31.91
C ALA A 564 1.48 11.07 32.02
N LEU A 565 1.86 10.53 30.88
CA LEU A 565 2.84 9.45 30.76
C LEU A 565 4.23 10.04 30.55
N ASN A 566 5.20 9.54 31.30
CA ASN A 566 6.61 9.94 31.21
C ASN A 566 7.47 8.69 30.93
N ILE A 567 7.90 8.53 29.68
CA ILE A 567 8.55 7.32 29.20
C ILE A 567 9.99 7.60 28.81
N LYS A 568 10.92 6.86 29.42
CA LYS A 568 12.34 6.91 29.06
C LYS A 568 12.64 5.85 28.01
N LEU A 569 13.02 6.28 26.80
CA LEU A 569 13.39 5.40 25.70
C LEU A 569 14.90 5.42 25.46
N PRO A 570 15.51 4.26 25.13
CA PRO A 570 16.89 4.21 24.62
C PRO A 570 17.00 4.92 23.27
N ALA A 571 18.21 5.02 22.74
CA ALA A 571 18.42 5.42 21.35
C ALA A 571 17.65 4.47 20.42
N TYR A 572 16.95 5.04 19.43
CA TYR A 572 16.09 4.31 18.48
C TYR A 572 15.07 3.38 19.15
N GLY A 573 14.59 3.76 20.32
CA GLY A 573 13.67 2.97 21.13
C GLY A 573 12.19 3.22 20.80
N CYS A 574 11.36 2.20 21.06
CA CYS A 574 9.92 2.26 20.93
C CYS A 574 9.24 1.51 22.08
N VAL A 575 8.14 2.07 22.59
CA VAL A 575 7.24 1.44 23.56
C VAL A 575 5.81 1.60 23.07
N MET A 576 5.00 0.57 23.25
CA MET A 576 3.59 0.52 22.86
C MET A 576 2.74 0.22 24.11
N LEU A 577 1.95 1.18 24.53
CA LEU A 577 1.13 1.09 25.75
C LEU A 577 -0.34 1.01 25.39
N ARG A 578 -1.05 0.04 25.93
CA ARG A 578 -2.50 -0.12 25.81
C ARG A 578 -3.20 0.32 27.09
N VAL A 579 -4.34 0.98 26.97
CA VAL A 579 -5.25 1.26 28.09
C VAL A 579 -5.77 -0.05 28.69
N VAL A 580 -5.75 -0.17 30.02
CA VAL A 580 -6.21 -1.36 30.76
C VAL A 580 -7.59 -1.12 31.36
#